data_a4d9849082d314282bf3dfe2a1e06f99
#
_entry.id   a4d9849082d314282bf3dfe2a1e06f99
#
_cell.length_a   1.000
_cell.length_b   1.000
_cell.length_c   1.000
_cell.angle_alpha   90.00
_cell.angle_beta   90.00
_cell.angle_gamma   90.00
#
_symmetry.space_group_name_H-M   'P 1'
#
loop_
_entity.id
_entity.type
_entity.pdbx_description
1 polymer ?
#
loop_
_entity_poly.entity_id
_entity_poly.type
_entity_poly.pdbx_seq_one_letter_code
_entity_poly.pdbx_strand_id
1 'polypeptide(L)'
;MMNWLPFRPKGPVVSVIRLQGAIGAGGRGLDDAGTAAMIERAFKRGKPAAVAIEINSPGGSPVQSALIAARIRRLSEEKSVPVIAFVEDVAASGGYWLASAADEIFVDRGSIMGSIGVISAGFGAHEFLERHGVERRVHTAGKSKSFLDPFRPQNPEDVARLERWLGEMHDYFIDHVKSRRGAKLADDPDLFTGEIWIGARAVEKGLADGIGHLVPVLEARFGDKMRLRRYAKRRPLLSRIGAALAGETMGAIEERASFARFGL
;
A
#
# COMPACT_ATOMS: atom_id res chain seq x y z
N MET A 1 10.81 -35.66 41.54
CA MET A 1 10.22 -35.30 40.24
C MET A 1 10.50 -33.85 39.98
N MET A 2 11.49 -33.55 39.13
CA MET A 2 11.91 -32.16 38.84
C MET A 2 11.02 -31.63 37.73
N ASN A 3 10.12 -30.68 38.05
CA ASN A 3 9.29 -29.98 37.09
C ASN A 3 10.17 -29.07 36.24
N TRP A 4 10.52 -29.54 35.06
CA TRP A 4 11.17 -28.76 34.01
C TRP A 4 10.10 -27.91 33.31
N LEU A 5 9.78 -26.76 33.87
CA LEU A 5 9.00 -25.74 33.19
C LEU A 5 9.90 -25.12 32.12
N PRO A 6 9.51 -25.17 30.81
CA PRO A 6 10.33 -24.57 29.78
C PRO A 6 10.40 -23.05 30.03
N PHE A 7 11.60 -22.53 30.17
CA PHE A 7 11.90 -21.09 30.27
C PHE A 7 11.19 -20.35 29.13
N ARG A 8 10.04 -19.74 29.41
CA ARG A 8 9.45 -18.77 28.47
C ARG A 8 10.36 -17.54 28.47
N PRO A 9 10.92 -17.15 27.31
CA PRO A 9 11.70 -15.94 27.22
C PRO A 9 10.86 -14.76 27.73
N LYS A 10 11.39 -14.00 28.69
CA LYS A 10 10.65 -12.97 29.46
C LYS A 10 10.45 -11.63 28.73
N GLY A 11 10.88 -11.49 27.45
CA GLY A 11 10.81 -10.21 26.71
C GLY A 11 9.46 -9.94 26.03
N PRO A 12 9.12 -8.67 25.81
CA PRO A 12 7.92 -8.29 25.07
C PRO A 12 7.93 -8.85 23.64
N VAL A 13 6.73 -9.14 23.13
CA VAL A 13 6.58 -9.64 21.75
C VAL A 13 6.12 -8.51 20.87
N VAL A 14 6.84 -8.24 19.77
CA VAL A 14 6.40 -7.37 18.70
C VAL A 14 5.98 -8.25 17.52
N SER A 15 4.72 -8.10 17.09
CA SER A 15 4.21 -8.77 15.90
C SER A 15 4.70 -8.03 14.66
N VAL A 16 5.21 -8.74 13.65
CA VAL A 16 5.67 -8.14 12.40
C VAL A 16 4.84 -8.67 11.24
N ILE A 17 4.30 -7.78 10.43
CA ILE A 17 3.67 -8.09 9.15
C ILE A 17 4.43 -7.37 8.04
N ARG A 18 4.48 -7.97 6.84
CA ARG A 18 5.08 -7.35 5.66
C ARG A 18 4.03 -7.12 4.60
N LEU A 19 3.90 -5.88 4.16
CA LEU A 19 3.04 -5.44 3.07
C LEU A 19 3.94 -5.07 1.88
N GLN A 20 4.10 -6.03 0.97
CA GLN A 20 5.00 -5.90 -0.18
C GLN A 20 4.25 -6.10 -1.49
N GLY A 21 4.56 -5.29 -2.51
CA GLY A 21 4.05 -5.38 -3.86
C GLY A 21 2.97 -4.34 -4.17
N ALA A 22 2.47 -4.38 -5.41
CA ALA A 22 1.38 -3.52 -5.86
C ALA A 22 0.07 -3.84 -5.12
N ILE A 23 -0.76 -2.81 -4.91
CA ILE A 23 -2.06 -2.94 -4.24
C ILE A 23 -3.14 -3.05 -5.32
N GLY A 24 -3.89 -4.15 -5.32
CA GLY A 24 -4.93 -4.34 -6.34
C GLY A 24 -5.79 -5.56 -6.11
N ALA A 25 -6.95 -5.57 -6.77
CA ALA A 25 -7.79 -6.74 -6.88
C ALA A 25 -7.23 -7.69 -7.96
N GLY A 26 -7.13 -8.97 -7.68
CA GLY A 26 -6.69 -9.94 -8.70
C GLY A 26 -5.78 -11.05 -8.19
N GLY A 27 -5.72 -11.28 -6.88
CA GLY A 27 -5.14 -12.50 -6.29
C GLY A 27 -3.63 -12.52 -6.08
N ARG A 28 -2.86 -11.58 -6.64
CA ARG A 28 -1.39 -11.52 -6.49
C ARG A 28 -0.89 -10.31 -5.73
N GLY A 29 -1.52 -9.16 -5.90
CA GLY A 29 -1.20 -7.95 -5.16
C GLY A 29 -1.64 -7.98 -3.70
N LEU A 30 -1.44 -6.88 -3.02
CA LEU A 30 -1.99 -6.64 -1.70
C LEU A 30 -3.48 -6.29 -1.86
N ASP A 31 -4.34 -7.04 -1.19
CA ASP A 31 -5.77 -6.75 -1.06
C ASP A 31 -6.24 -7.03 0.37
N ASP A 32 -7.37 -6.44 0.76
CA ASP A 32 -7.89 -6.56 2.11
C ASP A 32 -8.21 -8.01 2.48
N ALA A 33 -8.88 -8.75 1.61
CA ALA A 33 -9.28 -10.13 1.87
C ALA A 33 -8.06 -11.05 2.03
N GLY A 34 -7.06 -10.91 1.15
CA GLY A 34 -5.84 -11.70 1.18
C GLY A 34 -4.92 -11.41 2.37
N THR A 35 -4.97 -10.19 2.93
CA THR A 35 -4.14 -9.78 4.07
C THR A 35 -4.88 -9.91 5.41
N ALA A 36 -6.21 -9.96 5.42
CA ALA A 36 -7.05 -9.95 6.61
C ALA A 36 -6.61 -10.93 7.69
N ALA A 37 -6.48 -12.22 7.35
CA ALA A 37 -6.13 -13.25 8.32
C ALA A 37 -4.71 -13.08 8.91
N MET A 38 -3.78 -12.51 8.14
CA MET A 38 -2.42 -12.20 8.61
C MET A 38 -2.46 -11.04 9.60
N ILE A 39 -3.13 -9.96 9.24
CA ILE A 39 -3.27 -8.75 10.07
C ILE A 39 -3.98 -9.11 11.39
N GLU A 40 -5.13 -9.78 11.33
CA GLU A 40 -5.87 -10.18 12.53
C GLU A 40 -5.05 -11.04 13.49
N ARG A 41 -4.28 -12.01 12.97
CA ARG A 41 -3.41 -12.83 13.81
C ARG A 41 -2.30 -12.03 14.47
N ALA A 42 -1.75 -11.02 13.80
CA ALA A 42 -0.72 -10.16 14.34
C ALA A 42 -1.20 -9.39 15.58
N PHE A 43 -2.43 -8.89 15.57
CA PHE A 43 -3.01 -8.17 16.69
C PHE A 43 -3.57 -9.09 17.80
N LYS A 44 -4.07 -10.27 17.46
CA LYS A 44 -4.77 -11.15 18.43
C LYS A 44 -3.84 -12.12 19.15
N ARG A 45 -2.76 -12.59 18.53
CA ARG A 45 -1.97 -13.69 19.08
C ARG A 45 -0.95 -13.24 20.13
N GLY A 46 -1.18 -13.57 21.38
CA GLY A 46 -0.19 -13.44 22.46
C GLY A 46 -0.01 -12.03 22.99
N LYS A 47 -0.99 -11.15 22.85
CA LYS A 47 -0.98 -9.77 23.34
C LYS A 47 0.34 -9.06 22.98
N PRO A 48 0.57 -8.70 21.72
CA PRO A 48 1.80 -8.05 21.32
C PRO A 48 1.94 -6.67 21.99
N ALA A 49 3.17 -6.25 22.30
CA ALA A 49 3.48 -4.92 22.79
C ALA A 49 3.32 -3.85 21.69
N ALA A 50 3.53 -4.26 20.43
CA ALA A 50 3.29 -3.45 19.24
C ALA A 50 3.08 -4.34 18.01
N VAL A 51 2.52 -3.78 16.95
CA VAL A 51 2.54 -4.35 15.61
C VAL A 51 3.47 -3.49 14.74
N ALA A 52 4.53 -4.08 14.22
CA ALA A 52 5.41 -3.48 13.24
C ALA A 52 4.95 -3.87 11.83
N ILE A 53 4.94 -2.90 10.91
CA ILE A 53 4.57 -3.11 9.51
C ILE A 53 5.79 -2.77 8.65
N GLU A 54 6.38 -3.76 7.99
CA GLU A 54 7.38 -3.56 6.94
C GLU A 54 6.62 -3.27 5.63
N ILE A 55 6.91 -2.13 5.00
CA ILE A 55 6.21 -1.68 3.79
C ILE A 55 7.20 -1.54 2.63
N ASN A 56 6.87 -2.19 1.52
CA ASN A 56 7.57 -2.04 0.24
C ASN A 56 6.53 -2.09 -0.88
N SER A 57 5.89 -0.95 -1.16
CA SER A 57 4.76 -0.88 -2.10
C SER A 57 4.76 0.42 -2.90
N PRO A 58 4.68 0.33 -4.25
CA PRO A 58 4.54 1.49 -5.13
C PRO A 58 3.11 2.07 -5.13
N GLY A 59 2.18 1.44 -4.41
CA GLY A 59 0.77 1.80 -4.39
C GLY A 59 -0.11 0.91 -5.27
N GLY A 60 -1.22 1.45 -5.74
CA GLY A 60 -2.20 0.76 -6.56
C GLY A 60 -3.64 1.17 -6.21
N SER A 61 -4.55 0.23 -6.08
CA SER A 61 -5.98 0.47 -5.84
C SER A 61 -6.24 1.34 -4.60
N PRO A 62 -6.87 2.52 -4.74
CA PRO A 62 -7.20 3.37 -3.61
C PRO A 62 -8.09 2.69 -2.57
N VAL A 63 -9.12 1.96 -3.05
CA VAL A 63 -10.08 1.29 -2.18
C VAL A 63 -9.42 0.17 -1.38
N GLN A 64 -8.55 -0.63 -1.99
CA GLN A 64 -7.84 -1.70 -1.27
C GLN A 64 -6.86 -1.11 -0.25
N SER A 65 -6.20 0.00 -0.58
CA SER A 65 -5.35 0.73 0.37
C SER A 65 -6.13 1.21 1.58
N ALA A 66 -7.29 1.83 1.35
CA ALA A 66 -8.19 2.31 2.40
C ALA A 66 -8.71 1.17 3.28
N LEU A 67 -9.15 0.04 2.69
CA LEU A 67 -9.68 -1.11 3.44
C LEU A 67 -8.61 -1.76 4.33
N ILE A 68 -7.39 -1.96 3.82
CA ILE A 68 -6.27 -2.51 4.60
C ILE A 68 -5.91 -1.56 5.75
N ALA A 69 -5.77 -0.27 5.46
CA ALA A 69 -5.45 0.75 6.47
C ALA A 69 -6.54 0.83 7.56
N ALA A 70 -7.82 0.84 7.18
CA ALA A 70 -8.94 0.86 8.11
C ALA A 70 -8.96 -0.40 8.99
N ARG A 71 -8.66 -1.58 8.46
CA ARG A 71 -8.53 -2.82 9.25
C ARG A 71 -7.41 -2.72 10.28
N ILE A 72 -6.25 -2.20 9.90
CA ILE A 72 -5.11 -2.00 10.79
C ILE A 72 -5.49 -1.04 11.92
N ARG A 73 -6.09 0.11 11.60
CA ARG A 73 -6.51 1.10 12.58
C ARG A 73 -7.54 0.56 13.55
N ARG A 74 -8.61 -0.03 13.04
CA ARG A 74 -9.65 -0.64 13.87
C ARG A 74 -9.08 -1.64 14.86
N LEU A 75 -8.20 -2.55 14.42
CA LEU A 75 -7.58 -3.55 15.30
C LEU A 75 -6.61 -2.92 16.32
N SER A 76 -5.87 -1.90 15.91
CA SER A 76 -5.00 -1.12 16.81
C SER A 76 -5.81 -0.50 17.96
N GLU A 77 -6.91 0.15 17.64
CA GLU A 77 -7.81 0.80 18.59
C GLU A 77 -8.53 -0.21 19.49
N GLU A 78 -9.16 -1.26 18.90
CA GLU A 78 -9.84 -2.31 19.66
C GLU A 78 -8.94 -3.06 20.63
N LYS A 79 -7.65 -3.19 20.32
CA LYS A 79 -6.69 -3.94 21.14
C LYS A 79 -5.76 -3.05 21.96
N SER A 80 -5.83 -1.72 21.77
CA SER A 80 -4.90 -0.74 22.35
C SER A 80 -3.43 -1.15 22.09
N VAL A 81 -3.13 -1.54 20.83
CA VAL A 81 -1.80 -1.98 20.42
C VAL A 81 -1.26 -0.97 19.41
N PRO A 82 -0.14 -0.29 19.70
CA PRO A 82 0.46 0.69 18.81
C PRO A 82 0.99 0.02 17.54
N VAL A 83 0.94 0.78 16.42
CA VAL A 83 1.42 0.36 15.11
C VAL A 83 2.60 1.22 14.70
N ILE A 84 3.70 0.59 14.29
CA ILE A 84 4.92 1.25 13.83
C ILE A 84 5.23 0.76 12.42
N ALA A 85 5.29 1.67 11.46
CA ALA A 85 5.65 1.36 10.08
C ALA A 85 7.16 1.55 9.84
N PHE A 86 7.72 0.65 9.06
CA PHE A 86 9.09 0.69 8.55
C PHE A 86 9.04 0.57 7.05
N VAL A 87 9.44 1.63 6.36
CA VAL A 87 9.48 1.66 4.90
C VAL A 87 10.80 1.08 4.43
N GLU A 88 10.72 0.10 3.53
CA GLU A 88 11.88 -0.46 2.84
C GLU A 88 12.22 0.44 1.63
N ASP A 89 12.20 -0.06 0.40
CA ASP A 89 12.56 0.74 -0.78
C ASP A 89 11.54 1.84 -1.06
N VAL A 90 10.23 1.53 -0.97
CA VAL A 90 9.18 2.46 -1.36
C VAL A 90 7.89 2.31 -0.55
N ALA A 91 7.30 3.43 -0.18
CA ALA A 91 5.90 3.56 0.25
C ALA A 91 5.30 4.78 -0.46
N ALA A 92 4.84 4.59 -1.69
CA ALA A 92 4.31 5.64 -2.55
C ALA A 92 2.83 5.43 -2.85
N SER A 93 2.08 6.52 -3.06
CA SER A 93 0.65 6.48 -3.38
C SER A 93 -0.13 5.61 -2.37
N GLY A 94 -0.85 4.58 -2.80
CA GLY A 94 -1.50 3.63 -1.90
C GLY A 94 -0.57 2.98 -0.87
N GLY A 95 0.73 2.83 -1.18
CA GLY A 95 1.74 2.36 -0.22
C GLY A 95 1.95 3.35 0.92
N TYR A 96 1.92 4.66 0.64
CA TYR A 96 1.94 5.69 1.66
C TYR A 96 0.63 5.73 2.47
N TRP A 97 -0.50 5.47 1.82
CA TRP A 97 -1.78 5.28 2.52
C TRP A 97 -1.68 4.19 3.60
N LEU A 98 -1.03 3.06 3.27
CA LEU A 98 -0.80 2.00 4.26
C LEU A 98 0.17 2.42 5.36
N ALA A 99 1.25 3.13 5.02
CA ALA A 99 2.22 3.62 6.00
C ALA A 99 1.57 4.58 7.00
N SER A 100 0.73 5.51 6.51
CA SER A 100 0.03 6.48 7.35
C SER A 100 -1.03 5.88 8.27
N ALA A 101 -1.40 4.59 8.10
CA ALA A 101 -2.19 3.88 9.09
C ALA A 101 -1.44 3.63 10.41
N ALA A 102 -0.10 3.73 10.43
CA ALA A 102 0.70 3.59 11.64
C ALA A 102 0.66 4.85 12.53
N ASP A 103 1.05 4.69 13.78
CA ASP A 103 1.18 5.79 14.75
C ASP A 103 2.54 6.50 14.57
N GLU A 104 3.56 5.74 14.13
CA GLU A 104 4.89 6.24 13.78
C GLU A 104 5.39 5.55 12.52
N ILE A 105 6.15 6.30 11.72
CA ILE A 105 6.68 5.84 10.42
C ILE A 105 8.19 6.10 10.40
N PHE A 106 8.97 5.04 10.24
CA PHE A 106 10.42 5.11 10.06
C PHE A 106 10.81 4.71 8.64
N VAL A 107 11.84 5.35 8.13
CA VAL A 107 12.33 5.16 6.75
C VAL A 107 13.83 4.92 6.72
N ASP A 108 14.33 4.26 5.69
CA ASP A 108 15.76 4.30 5.34
C ASP A 108 16.09 5.63 4.67
N ARG A 109 17.37 5.97 4.58
CA ARG A 109 17.83 7.17 3.90
C ARG A 109 17.53 7.16 2.40
N GLY A 110 17.42 5.98 1.81
CA GLY A 110 17.08 5.76 0.40
C GLY A 110 15.60 5.49 0.14
N SER A 111 14.77 5.34 1.18
CA SER A 111 13.33 5.04 1.00
C SER A 111 12.62 6.17 0.26
N ILE A 112 11.80 5.79 -0.71
CA ILE A 112 10.94 6.69 -1.49
C ILE A 112 9.55 6.76 -0.84
N MET A 113 9.04 7.98 -0.62
CA MET A 113 7.72 8.21 -0.02
C MET A 113 6.94 9.29 -0.75
N GLY A 114 5.65 9.37 -0.49
CA GLY A 114 4.78 10.42 -1.03
C GLY A 114 3.94 9.91 -2.19
N SER A 115 4.06 10.55 -3.36
CA SER A 115 3.16 10.29 -4.51
C SER A 115 1.69 10.37 -4.08
N ILE A 116 1.36 11.43 -3.29
CA ILE A 116 -0.01 11.67 -2.80
C ILE A 116 -0.78 12.31 -3.94
N GLY A 117 -1.25 11.46 -4.84
CA GLY A 117 -1.97 11.84 -6.04
C GLY A 117 -2.73 10.66 -6.62
N VAL A 118 -3.58 10.92 -7.60
CA VAL A 118 -4.38 9.92 -8.31
C VAL A 118 -4.15 10.05 -9.80
N ILE A 119 -3.97 8.94 -10.47
CA ILE A 119 -3.76 8.91 -11.93
C ILE A 119 -4.73 7.95 -12.58
N SER A 120 -5.25 8.32 -13.75
CA SER A 120 -5.86 7.42 -14.72
C SER A 120 -5.01 7.45 -16.00
N ALA A 121 -4.45 6.33 -16.37
CA ALA A 121 -3.64 6.20 -17.57
C ALA A 121 -4.25 5.15 -18.51
N GLY A 122 -4.25 5.42 -19.80
CA GLY A 122 -4.80 4.53 -20.83
C GLY A 122 -4.22 4.83 -22.19
N PHE A 123 -4.62 4.03 -23.18
CA PHE A 123 -4.22 4.19 -24.57
C PHE A 123 -5.43 4.47 -25.44
N GLY A 124 -5.29 5.37 -26.43
CA GLY A 124 -6.23 5.56 -27.51
C GLY A 124 -5.76 4.77 -28.74
N ALA A 125 -6.64 3.97 -29.32
CA ALA A 125 -6.32 3.16 -30.49
C ALA A 125 -7.29 3.39 -31.68
N HIS A 126 -8.09 4.46 -31.66
CA HIS A 126 -9.08 4.72 -32.69
C HIS A 126 -8.45 4.97 -34.07
N GLU A 127 -7.38 5.79 -34.15
CA GLU A 127 -6.67 6.04 -35.42
C GLU A 127 -5.97 4.79 -35.94
N PHE A 128 -5.48 3.91 -35.09
CA PHE A 128 -4.91 2.64 -35.50
C PHE A 128 -5.96 1.77 -36.20
N LEU A 129 -7.16 1.65 -35.63
CA LEU A 129 -8.26 0.89 -36.21
C LEU A 129 -8.70 1.49 -37.54
N GLU A 130 -8.83 2.80 -37.65
CA GLU A 130 -9.21 3.51 -38.86
C GLU A 130 -8.22 3.26 -39.98
N ARG A 131 -6.91 3.40 -39.75
CA ARG A 131 -5.84 3.12 -40.74
C ARG A 131 -5.86 1.69 -41.26
N HIS A 132 -6.34 0.73 -40.45
CA HIS A 132 -6.39 -0.68 -40.87
C HIS A 132 -7.78 -1.11 -41.34
N GLY A 133 -8.69 -0.17 -41.59
CA GLY A 133 -10.04 -0.47 -42.06
C GLY A 133 -10.89 -1.25 -41.05
N VAL A 134 -10.57 -1.19 -39.76
CA VAL A 134 -11.34 -1.87 -38.73
C VAL A 134 -12.38 -0.91 -38.15
N GLU A 135 -13.65 -1.26 -38.35
CA GLU A 135 -14.78 -0.49 -37.82
C GLU A 135 -15.17 -0.92 -36.42
N ARG A 136 -15.19 0.02 -35.49
CA ARG A 136 -15.69 -0.20 -34.12
C ARG A 136 -17.19 0.05 -34.06
N ARG A 137 -18.00 -0.99 -33.89
CA ARG A 137 -19.47 -0.92 -33.74
C ARG A 137 -19.86 -1.06 -32.30
N VAL A 138 -20.48 -0.02 -31.72
CA VAL A 138 -20.92 -0.01 -30.30
C VAL A 138 -22.39 0.38 -30.24
N HIS A 139 -23.19 -0.51 -29.65
CA HIS A 139 -24.60 -0.29 -29.37
C HIS A 139 -24.79 -0.30 -27.87
N THR A 140 -25.32 0.80 -27.29
CA THR A 140 -25.50 0.93 -25.84
C THR A 140 -26.90 1.37 -25.50
N ALA A 141 -27.40 0.88 -24.40
CA ALA A 141 -28.51 1.45 -23.66
C ALA A 141 -27.94 2.18 -22.44
N GLY A 142 -28.20 3.49 -22.35
CA GLY A 142 -27.59 4.39 -21.37
C GLY A 142 -26.49 5.27 -21.95
N LYS A 143 -26.67 6.60 -21.84
CA LYS A 143 -25.84 7.64 -22.47
C LYS A 143 -24.34 7.51 -22.15
N SER A 144 -23.99 7.06 -20.96
CA SER A 144 -22.60 7.01 -20.48
C SER A 144 -22.00 5.60 -20.47
N LYS A 145 -22.63 4.62 -21.09
CA LYS A 145 -22.20 3.22 -21.01
C LYS A 145 -20.88 2.95 -21.76
N SER A 146 -20.52 3.77 -22.75
CA SER A 146 -19.27 3.70 -23.51
C SER A 146 -18.26 4.77 -23.06
N PHE A 147 -18.21 5.00 -21.75
CA PHE A 147 -17.30 5.96 -21.13
C PHE A 147 -15.83 5.60 -21.42
N LEU A 148 -15.05 6.58 -21.94
CA LEU A 148 -13.64 6.46 -22.26
C LEU A 148 -13.27 5.21 -23.09
N ASP A 149 -14.12 4.85 -24.08
CA ASP A 149 -13.81 3.74 -25.01
C ASP A 149 -12.49 4.04 -25.75
N PRO A 150 -11.42 3.23 -25.58
CA PRO A 150 -10.11 3.50 -26.15
C PRO A 150 -10.07 3.37 -27.68
N PHE A 151 -11.11 2.80 -28.28
CA PHE A 151 -11.24 2.61 -29.73
C PHE A 151 -12.12 3.67 -30.40
N ARG A 152 -12.42 4.75 -29.71
CA ARG A 152 -13.15 5.92 -30.21
C ARG A 152 -12.36 7.18 -29.93
N PRO A 153 -12.59 8.28 -30.70
CA PRO A 153 -12.08 9.59 -30.31
C PRO A 153 -12.50 9.96 -28.89
N GLN A 154 -11.61 10.59 -28.17
CA GLN A 154 -11.87 10.99 -26.78
C GLN A 154 -13.00 12.01 -26.72
N ASN A 155 -13.99 11.77 -25.86
CA ASN A 155 -15.10 12.68 -25.65
C ASN A 155 -14.75 13.68 -24.52
N PRO A 156 -14.77 15.01 -24.77
CA PRO A 156 -14.48 16.01 -23.74
C PRO A 156 -15.37 15.94 -22.49
N GLU A 157 -16.65 15.55 -22.63
CA GLU A 157 -17.54 15.36 -21.49
C GLU A 157 -17.10 14.19 -20.59
N ASP A 158 -16.58 13.13 -21.18
CA ASP A 158 -16.06 11.98 -20.46
C ASP A 158 -14.74 12.33 -19.74
N VAL A 159 -13.88 13.13 -20.38
CA VAL A 159 -12.65 13.64 -19.76
C VAL A 159 -12.99 14.50 -18.55
N ALA A 160 -13.87 15.48 -18.69
CA ALA A 160 -14.27 16.35 -17.59
C ALA A 160 -14.92 15.58 -16.42
N ARG A 161 -15.63 14.49 -16.74
CA ARG A 161 -16.18 13.59 -15.70
C ARG A 161 -15.09 12.82 -15.00
N LEU A 162 -14.12 12.28 -15.75
CA LEU A 162 -12.97 11.58 -15.17
C LEU A 162 -12.18 12.49 -14.24
N GLU A 163 -11.85 13.69 -14.68
CA GLU A 163 -11.10 14.66 -13.88
C GLU A 163 -11.80 15.00 -12.56
N ARG A 164 -13.13 15.13 -12.55
CA ARG A 164 -13.87 15.29 -11.28
C ARG A 164 -13.71 14.08 -10.36
N TRP A 165 -13.83 12.86 -10.88
CA TRP A 165 -13.64 11.66 -10.06
C TRP A 165 -12.21 11.51 -9.54
N LEU A 166 -11.21 11.90 -10.33
CA LEU A 166 -9.81 11.93 -9.88
C LEU A 166 -9.62 12.95 -8.77
N GLY A 167 -10.25 14.13 -8.89
CA GLY A 167 -10.26 15.15 -7.84
C GLY A 167 -10.89 14.66 -6.55
N GLU A 168 -12.09 14.08 -6.60
CA GLU A 168 -12.77 13.50 -5.43
C GLU A 168 -11.93 12.42 -4.72
N MET A 169 -11.28 11.55 -5.49
CA MET A 169 -10.38 10.53 -4.93
C MET A 169 -9.10 11.14 -4.35
N HIS A 170 -8.58 12.19 -4.97
CA HIS A 170 -7.41 12.90 -4.48
C HIS A 170 -7.71 13.63 -3.17
N ASP A 171 -8.82 14.33 -3.07
CA ASP A 171 -9.28 14.98 -1.84
C ASP A 171 -9.43 13.95 -0.71
N TYR A 172 -10.02 12.79 -1.00
CA TYR A 172 -10.13 11.70 -0.02
C TYR A 172 -8.77 11.21 0.47
N PHE A 173 -7.76 11.13 -0.42
CA PHE A 173 -6.41 10.76 -0.02
C PHE A 173 -5.74 11.84 0.83
N ILE A 174 -5.89 13.12 0.45
CA ILE A 174 -5.39 14.26 1.21
C ILE A 174 -6.00 14.26 2.62
N ASP A 175 -7.31 14.10 2.73
CA ASP A 175 -8.00 14.06 4.02
C ASP A 175 -7.52 12.92 4.90
N HIS A 176 -7.30 11.73 4.34
CA HIS A 176 -6.72 10.61 5.06
C HIS A 176 -5.33 10.97 5.61
N VAL A 177 -4.43 11.49 4.78
CA VAL A 177 -3.07 11.87 5.20
C VAL A 177 -3.12 12.97 6.27
N LYS A 178 -3.92 14.02 6.08
CA LYS A 178 -4.11 15.08 7.06
C LYS A 178 -4.63 14.56 8.38
N SER A 179 -5.61 13.65 8.35
CA SER A 179 -6.17 13.06 9.58
C SER A 179 -5.15 12.22 10.35
N ARG A 180 -4.19 11.60 9.66
CA ARG A 180 -3.18 10.73 10.27
C ARG A 180 -1.91 11.44 10.66
N ARG A 181 -1.47 12.41 9.89
CA ARG A 181 -0.21 13.14 10.12
C ARG A 181 -0.41 14.47 10.83
N GLY A 182 -1.54 15.14 10.60
CA GLY A 182 -1.94 16.35 11.32
C GLY A 182 -0.86 17.44 11.32
N ALA A 183 -0.56 17.95 12.50
CA ALA A 183 0.43 19.01 12.69
C ALA A 183 1.90 18.60 12.41
N LYS A 184 2.16 17.32 12.12
CA LYS A 184 3.50 16.88 11.71
C LYS A 184 3.83 17.29 10.28
N LEU A 185 2.81 17.52 9.42
CA LEU A 185 3.02 17.89 8.01
C LEU A 185 3.62 19.29 7.90
N ALA A 186 4.61 19.41 7.03
CA ALA A 186 5.14 20.72 6.66
C ALA A 186 4.10 21.52 5.86
N ASP A 187 4.16 22.84 5.97
CA ASP A 187 3.42 23.75 5.09
C ASP A 187 4.20 23.87 3.76
N ASP A 188 3.90 22.95 2.85
CA ASP A 188 4.57 22.83 1.56
C ASP A 188 3.53 22.65 0.45
N PRO A 189 3.51 23.54 -0.58
CA PRO A 189 2.55 23.48 -1.66
C PRO A 189 2.65 22.18 -2.49
N ASP A 190 3.80 21.56 -2.54
CA ASP A 190 4.04 20.35 -3.33
C ASP A 190 3.66 19.06 -2.62
N LEU A 191 3.31 19.14 -1.32
CA LEU A 191 3.06 17.97 -0.48
C LEU A 191 1.96 17.05 -1.03
N PHE A 192 0.97 17.62 -1.71
CA PHE A 192 -0.19 16.91 -2.25
C PHE A 192 -0.29 16.95 -3.77
N THR A 193 0.81 17.23 -4.48
CA THR A 193 0.82 17.31 -5.95
C THR A 193 1.13 15.97 -6.63
N GLY A 194 1.38 14.92 -5.86
CA GLY A 194 1.89 13.65 -6.36
C GLY A 194 3.42 13.55 -6.36
N GLU A 195 4.10 14.53 -5.77
CA GLU A 195 5.56 14.55 -5.62
C GLU A 195 6.06 13.43 -4.71
N ILE A 196 7.33 13.07 -4.84
CA ILE A 196 8.01 12.05 -4.04
C ILE A 196 9.19 12.65 -3.27
N TRP A 197 9.44 12.11 -2.09
CA TRP A 197 10.57 12.52 -1.25
C TRP A 197 11.36 11.31 -0.79
N ILE A 198 12.67 11.48 -0.68
CA ILE A 198 13.60 10.41 -0.30
C ILE A 198 14.07 10.63 1.13
N GLY A 199 14.01 9.60 1.95
CA GLY A 199 14.61 9.49 3.27
C GLY A 199 14.42 10.72 4.16
N ALA A 200 15.48 11.48 4.37
CA ALA A 200 15.48 12.66 5.23
C ALA A 200 14.48 13.74 4.79
N ARG A 201 14.30 13.92 3.48
CA ARG A 201 13.31 14.85 2.95
C ARG A 201 11.88 14.46 3.32
N ALA A 202 11.55 13.16 3.32
CA ALA A 202 10.25 12.69 3.77
C ALA A 202 10.02 12.99 5.26
N VAL A 203 11.07 12.93 6.09
CA VAL A 203 11.01 13.34 7.52
C VAL A 203 10.80 14.85 7.64
N GLU A 204 11.55 15.67 6.90
CA GLU A 204 11.38 17.14 6.87
C GLU A 204 9.96 17.56 6.45
N LYS A 205 9.34 16.83 5.52
CA LYS A 205 7.97 17.06 5.08
C LYS A 205 6.91 16.55 6.07
N GLY A 206 7.33 15.89 7.14
CA GLY A 206 6.41 15.30 8.13
C GLY A 206 5.70 14.04 7.64
N LEU A 207 6.13 13.46 6.52
CA LEU A 207 5.59 12.21 5.99
C LEU A 207 6.09 11.00 6.78
N ALA A 208 7.28 11.09 7.39
CA ALA A 208 7.85 10.12 8.31
C ALA A 208 8.22 10.76 9.63
N ASP A 209 8.46 9.95 10.67
CA ASP A 209 8.83 10.41 12.01
C ASP A 209 10.34 10.34 12.26
N GLY A 210 11.08 9.59 11.44
CA GLY A 210 12.54 9.50 11.57
C GLY A 210 13.19 8.51 10.61
N ILE A 211 14.51 8.57 10.56
CA ILE A 211 15.34 7.57 9.90
C ILE A 211 15.58 6.43 10.89
N GLY A 212 15.30 5.19 10.48
CA GLY A 212 15.51 4.04 11.35
C GLY A 212 15.06 2.72 10.73
N HIS A 213 15.71 1.65 11.19
CA HIS A 213 15.40 0.29 10.77
C HIS A 213 14.66 -0.47 11.88
N LEU A 214 13.90 -1.49 11.49
CA LEU A 214 13.00 -2.24 12.37
C LEU A 214 13.66 -2.71 13.66
N VAL A 215 14.79 -3.42 13.57
CA VAL A 215 15.41 -4.01 14.76
C VAL A 215 15.95 -2.94 15.71
N PRO A 216 16.82 -2.00 15.30
CA PRO A 216 17.36 -0.99 16.20
C PRO A 216 16.29 -0.12 16.86
N VAL A 217 15.26 0.31 16.11
CA VAL A 217 14.17 1.14 16.66
C VAL A 217 13.35 0.37 17.68
N LEU A 218 13.03 -0.88 17.41
CA LEU A 218 12.25 -1.71 18.33
C LEU A 218 13.05 -2.13 19.56
N GLU A 219 14.35 -2.42 19.43
CA GLU A 219 15.22 -2.71 20.58
C GLU A 219 15.37 -1.50 21.50
N ALA A 220 15.54 -0.32 20.94
CA ALA A 220 15.60 0.91 21.73
C ALA A 220 14.30 1.16 22.53
N ARG A 221 13.14 0.74 21.99
CA ARG A 221 11.83 0.95 22.62
C ARG A 221 11.41 -0.16 23.59
N PHE A 222 11.69 -1.41 23.25
CA PHE A 222 11.17 -2.59 23.95
C PHE A 222 12.26 -3.41 24.65
N GLY A 223 13.52 -2.99 24.54
CA GLY A 223 14.70 -3.64 25.10
C GLY A 223 15.24 -4.78 24.24
N ASP A 224 16.48 -5.15 24.50
CA ASP A 224 17.25 -6.19 23.81
C ASP A 224 16.63 -7.60 23.89
N LYS A 225 15.80 -7.84 24.90
CA LYS A 225 15.09 -9.13 25.10
C LYS A 225 13.75 -9.20 24.35
N MET A 226 13.41 -8.19 23.56
CA MET A 226 12.22 -8.24 22.73
C MET A 226 12.26 -9.39 21.73
N ARG A 227 11.09 -9.88 21.34
CA ARG A 227 10.97 -10.99 20.37
C ARG A 227 10.10 -10.58 19.20
N LEU A 228 10.63 -10.72 18.01
CA LEU A 228 9.88 -10.52 16.77
C LEU A 228 9.09 -11.79 16.43
N ARG A 229 7.79 -11.60 16.17
CA ARG A 229 6.92 -12.67 15.68
C ARG A 229 6.38 -12.28 14.31
N ARG A 230 6.97 -12.85 13.26
CA ARG A 230 6.59 -12.55 11.88
C ARG A 230 5.35 -13.32 11.46
N TYR A 231 4.46 -12.65 10.77
CA TYR A 231 3.26 -13.21 10.16
C TYR A 231 3.32 -13.03 8.65
N ALA A 232 3.05 -14.10 7.91
CA ALA A 232 3.03 -14.09 6.45
C ALA A 232 1.69 -14.58 5.91
N LYS A 233 1.38 -14.18 4.68
CA LYS A 233 0.25 -14.71 3.91
C LYS A 233 0.44 -16.23 3.76
N ARG A 234 -0.55 -17.02 4.16
CA ARG A 234 -0.49 -18.48 3.98
C ARG A 234 -0.65 -18.78 2.50
N ARG A 235 0.37 -19.36 1.89
CA ARG A 235 0.25 -19.92 0.53
C ARG A 235 -0.36 -21.31 0.65
N PRO A 236 -1.44 -21.64 -0.10
CA PRO A 236 -1.96 -23.02 -0.14
C PRO A 236 -0.86 -23.99 -0.62
N LEU A 237 -0.76 -25.16 0.01
CA LEU A 237 0.27 -26.16 -0.34
C LEU A 237 0.16 -26.60 -1.82
N LEU A 238 -1.06 -26.65 -2.34
CA LEU A 238 -1.36 -27.06 -3.73
C LEU A 238 -0.95 -26.05 -4.81
N SER A 239 -0.72 -24.77 -4.46
CA SER A 239 -0.23 -23.77 -5.44
C SER A 239 1.25 -23.93 -5.78
N ARG A 240 1.94 -24.87 -5.15
CA ARG A 240 3.35 -25.22 -5.44
C ARG A 240 3.51 -26.18 -6.62
N ILE A 241 2.43 -26.79 -7.08
CA ILE A 241 2.45 -27.80 -8.14
C ILE A 241 1.44 -27.36 -9.23
N GLY A 242 1.90 -26.74 -10.28
CA GLY A 242 1.28 -26.83 -11.58
C GLY A 242 0.37 -25.72 -12.12
N ALA A 243 0.15 -24.56 -11.43
CA ALA A 243 -0.65 -23.46 -12.01
C ALA A 243 0.17 -22.22 -12.40
N ALA A 244 1.45 -22.40 -12.63
CA ALA A 244 2.45 -21.32 -12.53
C ALA A 244 2.80 -20.61 -13.85
N LEU A 245 2.51 -21.09 -15.05
CA LEU A 245 3.27 -20.62 -16.21
C LEU A 245 2.66 -19.48 -17.06
N ALA A 246 1.36 -19.36 -17.20
CA ALA A 246 0.80 -18.32 -18.09
C ALA A 246 0.29 -17.07 -17.37
N GLY A 247 -0.20 -17.16 -16.15
CA GLY A 247 -0.69 -16.01 -15.38
C GLY A 247 0.40 -15.31 -14.54
N GLU A 248 1.57 -15.95 -14.33
CA GLU A 248 2.68 -15.38 -13.57
C GLU A 248 3.43 -14.28 -14.31
N THR A 249 3.47 -14.35 -15.64
CA THR A 249 4.21 -13.39 -16.45
C THR A 249 3.55 -12.01 -16.51
N MET A 250 2.23 -11.94 -16.69
CA MET A 250 1.52 -10.66 -16.83
C MET A 250 1.50 -9.86 -15.53
N GLY A 251 1.16 -10.49 -14.40
CA GLY A 251 1.17 -9.83 -13.10
C GLY A 251 2.56 -9.42 -12.63
N ALA A 252 3.61 -10.20 -12.98
CA ALA A 252 4.99 -9.82 -12.71
C ALA A 252 5.46 -8.64 -13.56
N ILE A 253 4.96 -8.50 -14.78
CA ILE A 253 5.27 -7.35 -15.66
C ILE A 253 4.60 -6.08 -15.11
N GLU A 254 3.33 -6.16 -14.71
CA GLU A 254 2.63 -5.01 -14.10
C GLU A 254 3.28 -4.58 -12.78
N GLU A 255 3.66 -5.53 -11.93
CA GLU A 255 4.36 -5.23 -10.68
C GLU A 255 5.72 -4.58 -10.95
N ARG A 256 6.52 -5.14 -11.86
CA ARG A 256 7.79 -4.54 -12.28
C ARG A 256 7.60 -3.14 -12.87
N ALA A 257 6.62 -2.94 -13.73
CA ALA A 257 6.32 -1.63 -14.30
C ALA A 257 5.93 -0.61 -13.21
N SER A 258 5.24 -1.06 -12.15
CA SER A 258 4.86 -0.20 -11.03
C SER A 258 6.07 0.23 -10.19
N PHE A 259 7.05 -0.65 -9.97
CA PHE A 259 8.30 -0.31 -9.28
C PHE A 259 9.27 0.47 -10.17
N ALA A 260 9.33 0.15 -11.46
CA ALA A 260 10.21 0.84 -12.44
C ALA A 260 9.94 2.35 -12.54
N ARG A 261 8.72 2.83 -12.21
CA ARG A 261 8.40 4.26 -12.10
C ARG A 261 9.24 4.99 -11.05
N PHE A 262 9.81 4.27 -10.12
CA PHE A 262 10.66 4.78 -9.03
C PHE A 262 12.13 4.40 -9.22
N GLY A 263 12.49 3.80 -10.35
CA GLY A 263 13.86 3.34 -10.61
C GLY A 263 14.23 2.03 -9.88
N LEU A 264 13.22 1.24 -9.46
CA LEU A 264 13.36 0.01 -8.67
C LEU A 264 13.02 -1.24 -9.49
#